data_5b7a7ee04387c8f5bc0e31a57d8b6694
#
_entry.id   5b7a7ee04387c8f5bc0e31a57d8b6694
#
_cell.length_a   1.000
_cell.length_b   1.000
_cell.length_c   1.000
_cell.angle_alpha   90.00
_cell.angle_beta   90.00
_cell.angle_gamma   90.00
#
_symmetry.space_group_name_H-M   'P 1'
#
loop_
_entity.id
_entity.type
_entity.pdbx_description
1 polymer ?
#
loop_
_entity_poly.entity_id
_entity_poly.type
_entity_poly.pdbx_seq_one_letter_code
_entity_poly.pdbx_strand_id
1 'polypeptide(L)'
;MRGEIPVCREISMEMNRIDDLIANPGVYYDDKAMDGFVKFCERELTLTDGTDLKLLETFKLWAEQIFGWYYFEERTVYKPNPDGHGGHYEQKRIKHRLVRKQYLIVARGAAKSMYDSCIQQYFLSVDGYTTQQITTAPTMKQAEEVLSPVRTAIARARGPLYRFMTEGSLQNTTGAASGRVKLASTKKGIENFLTNSLLEIRPMSIDKLQGRRDKVATVDEWLSCPIREDPIGAIEQGSSKAHDYL
;
A
#
# COMPACT_ATOMS: atom_id res chain seq x y z
N MET A 1 5.19 43.46 -2.29
CA MET A 1 3.98 42.83 -2.83
C MET A 1 4.29 41.34 -3.00
N ARG A 2 3.73 40.49 -2.18
CA ARG A 2 3.74 39.04 -2.45
C ARG A 2 2.71 38.84 -3.55
N GLY A 3 3.19 38.55 -4.77
CA GLY A 3 2.30 38.24 -5.87
C GLY A 3 1.50 36.98 -5.52
N GLU A 4 0.19 37.11 -5.38
CA GLU A 4 -0.71 35.97 -5.27
C GLU A 4 -0.58 35.17 -6.57
N ILE A 5 -0.12 33.93 -6.44
CA ILE A 5 -0.11 32.98 -7.55
C ILE A 5 -1.57 32.56 -7.76
N PRO A 6 -2.16 32.84 -8.93
CA PRO A 6 -3.54 32.40 -9.18
C PRO A 6 -3.57 30.86 -9.15
N VAL A 7 -4.32 30.31 -8.24
CA VAL A 7 -4.54 28.85 -8.11
C VAL A 7 -5.97 28.53 -8.54
N CYS A 8 -6.17 27.35 -9.13
CA CYS A 8 -7.53 26.91 -9.46
C CYS A 8 -8.32 26.59 -8.19
N ARG A 9 -9.65 26.52 -8.33
CA ARG A 9 -10.57 26.28 -7.20
C ARG A 9 -10.22 25.01 -6.44
N GLU A 10 -9.88 23.94 -7.14
CA GLU A 10 -9.56 22.63 -6.58
C GLU A 10 -8.30 22.68 -5.69
N ILE A 11 -7.28 23.40 -6.15
CA ILE A 11 -6.05 23.61 -5.36
C ILE A 11 -6.37 24.45 -4.13
N SER A 12 -7.17 25.51 -4.27
CA SER A 12 -7.58 26.33 -3.10
C SER A 12 -8.37 25.51 -2.07
N MET A 13 -9.26 24.62 -2.51
CA MET A 13 -10.01 23.72 -1.64
C MET A 13 -9.08 22.75 -0.91
N GLU A 14 -8.09 22.19 -1.58
CA GLU A 14 -7.12 21.29 -0.96
C GLU A 14 -6.21 22.03 0.06
N MET A 15 -5.76 23.22 -0.24
CA MET A 15 -5.00 24.06 0.70
C MET A 15 -5.81 24.35 1.97
N ASN A 16 -7.09 24.73 1.83
CA ASN A 16 -7.96 24.95 2.99
C ASN A 16 -8.13 23.66 3.81
N ARG A 17 -8.29 22.51 3.14
CA ARG A 17 -8.38 21.21 3.82
C ARG A 17 -7.11 20.88 4.62
N ILE A 18 -5.94 21.18 4.07
CA ILE A 18 -4.66 21.00 4.77
C ILE A 18 -4.57 21.93 5.97
N ASP A 19 -4.98 23.20 5.83
CA ASP A 19 -5.01 24.15 6.94
C ASP A 19 -5.94 23.67 8.07
N ASP A 20 -7.10 23.13 7.74
CA ASP A 20 -8.03 22.51 8.70
C ASP A 20 -7.42 21.29 9.41
N LEU A 21 -6.67 20.46 8.69
CA LEU A 21 -5.95 19.31 9.28
C LEU A 21 -4.86 19.77 10.25
N ILE A 22 -4.09 20.78 9.87
CA ILE A 22 -3.03 21.36 10.72
C ILE A 22 -3.62 21.98 11.99
N ALA A 23 -4.80 22.61 11.88
CA ALA A 23 -5.50 23.21 13.02
C ALA A 23 -6.14 22.17 13.96
N ASN A 24 -6.31 20.92 13.54
CA ASN A 24 -6.95 19.88 14.34
C ASN A 24 -5.95 19.23 15.31
N PRO A 25 -6.11 19.41 16.64
CA PRO A 25 -5.17 18.88 17.63
C PRO A 25 -5.14 17.34 17.71
N GLY A 26 -6.13 16.67 17.13
CA GLY A 26 -6.20 15.20 17.07
C GLY A 26 -5.46 14.60 15.88
N VAL A 27 -5.00 15.43 14.95
CA VAL A 27 -4.33 15.02 13.71
C VAL A 27 -2.89 15.53 13.75
N TYR A 28 -1.98 14.77 13.22
CA TYR A 28 -0.58 15.18 13.08
C TYR A 28 0.01 14.70 11.76
N TYR A 29 0.99 15.45 11.28
CA TYR A 29 1.76 15.11 10.09
C TYR A 29 3.06 14.41 10.47
N ASP A 30 3.34 13.28 9.81
CA ASP A 30 4.57 12.49 10.00
C ASP A 30 5.44 12.56 8.74
N ASP A 31 6.34 13.52 8.72
CA ASP A 31 7.30 13.75 7.63
C ASP A 31 8.22 12.53 7.41
N LYS A 32 8.57 11.82 8.49
CA LYS A 32 9.44 10.63 8.42
C LYS A 32 8.76 9.46 7.72
N ALA A 33 7.45 9.29 7.93
CA ALA A 33 6.70 8.24 7.25
C ALA A 33 6.62 8.52 5.75
N MET A 34 6.33 9.78 5.37
CA MET A 34 6.33 10.20 3.96
C MET A 34 7.71 10.07 3.32
N ASP A 35 8.75 10.59 3.98
CA ASP A 35 10.14 10.46 3.55
C ASP A 35 10.56 8.99 3.39
N GLY A 36 10.11 8.12 4.30
CA GLY A 36 10.36 6.69 4.25
C GLY A 36 9.81 6.05 2.98
N PHE A 37 8.58 6.40 2.60
CA PHE A 37 7.96 5.93 1.35
C PHE A 37 8.73 6.42 0.11
N VAL A 38 9.03 7.72 0.04
CA VAL A 38 9.77 8.30 -1.10
C VAL A 38 11.15 7.66 -1.25
N LYS A 39 11.91 7.57 -0.15
CA LYS A 39 13.23 6.94 -0.12
C LYS A 39 13.18 5.47 -0.53
N PHE A 40 12.17 4.73 -0.08
CA PHE A 40 11.97 3.35 -0.53
C PHE A 40 11.79 3.29 -2.04
N CYS A 41 10.87 4.07 -2.59
CA CYS A 41 10.58 4.06 -4.02
C CYS A 41 11.82 4.42 -4.85
N GLU A 42 12.49 5.52 -4.53
CA GLU A 42 13.60 6.04 -5.33
C GLU A 42 14.91 5.25 -5.18
N ARG A 43 15.06 4.51 -4.06
CA ARG A 43 16.26 3.72 -3.80
C ARG A 43 16.12 2.24 -4.20
N GLU A 44 14.94 1.67 -4.01
CA GLU A 44 14.73 0.24 -4.17
C GLU A 44 14.11 -0.13 -5.51
N LEU A 45 13.27 0.76 -6.09
CA LEU A 45 12.51 0.45 -7.28
C LEU A 45 13.16 0.99 -8.56
N THR A 46 12.84 0.33 -9.67
CA THR A 46 13.24 0.75 -11.01
C THR A 46 12.03 0.81 -11.92
N LEU A 47 12.13 1.60 -12.98
CA LEU A 47 11.16 1.59 -14.07
C LEU A 47 11.23 0.28 -14.86
N THR A 48 10.24 0.04 -15.72
CA THR A 48 10.15 -1.17 -16.53
C THR A 48 11.31 -1.34 -17.53
N ASP A 49 11.98 -0.25 -17.91
CA ASP A 49 13.18 -0.24 -18.73
C ASP A 49 14.48 -0.47 -17.93
N GLY A 50 14.37 -0.53 -16.59
CA GLY A 50 15.49 -0.74 -15.67
C GLY A 50 16.21 0.55 -15.27
N THR A 51 15.71 1.73 -15.65
CA THR A 51 16.21 3.01 -15.15
C THR A 51 15.73 3.26 -13.72
N ASP A 52 16.44 4.12 -13.00
CA ASP A 52 16.09 4.48 -11.61
C ASP A 52 14.73 5.18 -11.57
N LEU A 53 13.88 4.75 -10.65
CA LEU A 53 12.61 5.41 -10.42
C LEU A 53 12.85 6.74 -9.70
N LYS A 54 12.29 7.81 -10.27
CA LYS A 54 12.13 9.11 -9.59
C LYS A 54 10.64 9.40 -9.50
N LEU A 55 10.15 9.58 -8.29
CA LEU A 55 8.75 9.92 -8.08
C LEU A 55 8.46 11.32 -8.60
N LEU A 56 7.45 11.42 -9.45
CA LEU A 56 6.91 12.71 -9.88
C LEU A 56 6.32 13.44 -8.67
N GLU A 57 6.39 14.77 -8.67
CA GLU A 57 5.81 15.59 -7.59
C GLU A 57 4.32 15.31 -7.39
N THR A 58 3.59 15.01 -8.45
CA THR A 58 2.20 14.57 -8.38
C THR A 58 2.04 13.28 -7.58
N PHE A 59 2.95 12.30 -7.75
CA PHE A 59 2.90 11.06 -6.99
C PHE A 59 3.25 11.30 -5.52
N LYS A 60 4.19 12.19 -5.24
CA LYS A 60 4.51 12.58 -3.87
C LYS A 60 3.29 13.22 -3.19
N LEU A 61 2.59 14.12 -3.89
CA LEU A 61 1.37 14.75 -3.40
C LEU A 61 0.27 13.71 -3.10
N TRP A 62 0.08 12.72 -3.99
CA TRP A 62 -0.89 11.64 -3.76
C TRP A 62 -0.49 10.75 -2.59
N ALA A 63 0.79 10.41 -2.48
CA ALA A 63 1.32 9.58 -1.41
C ALA A 63 1.26 10.29 -0.05
N GLU A 64 1.43 11.61 -0.02
CA GLU A 64 1.33 12.43 1.19
C GLU A 64 -0.02 12.27 1.88
N GLN A 65 -1.10 12.15 1.11
CA GLN A 65 -2.43 11.91 1.66
C GLN A 65 -2.48 10.60 2.46
N ILE A 66 -1.79 9.56 1.99
CA ILE A 66 -1.80 8.21 2.60
C ILE A 66 -0.77 8.12 3.74
N PHE A 67 0.45 8.63 3.50
CA PHE A 67 1.60 8.39 4.38
C PHE A 67 1.95 9.55 5.30
N GLY A 68 1.40 10.75 5.06
CA GLY A 68 1.73 11.93 5.84
C GLY A 68 0.82 12.16 7.04
N TRP A 69 -0.46 11.82 6.96
CA TRP A 69 -1.47 12.23 7.94
C TRP A 69 -1.94 11.09 8.82
N TYR A 70 -1.95 11.33 10.15
CA TYR A 70 -2.28 10.34 11.17
C TYR A 70 -3.12 10.92 12.29
N TYR A 71 -3.80 10.02 13.02
CA TYR A 71 -4.40 10.30 14.32
C TYR A 71 -4.07 9.19 15.31
N PHE A 72 -4.26 9.45 16.59
CA PHE A 72 -4.10 8.44 17.63
C PHE A 72 -5.44 8.05 18.23
N GLU A 73 -5.62 6.75 18.42
CA GLU A 73 -6.70 6.17 19.19
C GLU A 73 -6.13 5.63 20.51
N GLU A 74 -6.77 5.98 21.63
CA GLU A 74 -6.46 5.36 22.91
C GLU A 74 -7.34 4.13 23.10
N ARG A 75 -6.72 2.98 23.27
CA ARG A 75 -7.42 1.71 23.43
C ARG A 75 -6.95 1.01 24.70
N THR A 76 -7.91 0.53 25.48
CA THR A 76 -7.63 -0.32 26.64
C THR A 76 -7.32 -1.74 26.15
N VAL A 77 -6.14 -2.24 26.42
CA VAL A 77 -5.67 -3.57 26.03
C VAL A 77 -5.39 -4.39 27.28
N TYR A 78 -5.90 -5.61 27.31
CA TYR A 78 -5.54 -6.58 28.35
C TYR A 78 -4.15 -7.15 28.08
N LYS A 79 -3.28 -7.07 29.10
CA LYS A 79 -1.92 -7.62 29.05
C LYS A 79 -1.80 -8.73 30.08
N PRO A 80 -1.62 -9.99 29.64
CA PRO A 80 -1.40 -11.08 30.58
C PRO A 80 -0.06 -10.91 31.31
N ASN A 81 -0.02 -11.36 32.55
CA ASN A 81 1.24 -11.37 33.30
C ASN A 81 2.21 -12.41 32.71
N PRO A 82 3.54 -12.20 32.82
CA PRO A 82 4.55 -13.14 32.33
C PRO A 82 4.49 -14.55 32.95
N ASP A 83 3.94 -14.65 34.15
CA ASP A 83 3.76 -15.92 34.88
C ASP A 83 2.54 -16.73 34.43
N GLY A 84 1.74 -16.19 33.50
CA GLY A 84 0.53 -16.82 32.98
C GLY A 84 -0.69 -16.72 33.90
N HIS A 85 -0.56 -16.09 35.08
CA HIS A 85 -1.67 -15.92 36.04
C HIS A 85 -2.17 -14.49 36.07
N GLY A 86 -3.41 -14.30 35.60
CA GLY A 86 -4.04 -12.98 35.58
C GLY A 86 -3.41 -12.03 34.55
N GLY A 87 -3.65 -10.74 34.72
CA GLY A 87 -3.15 -9.67 33.88
C GLY A 87 -3.73 -8.35 34.31
N HIS A 88 -3.36 -7.29 33.63
CA HIS A 88 -3.85 -5.95 33.87
C HIS A 88 -4.30 -5.28 32.56
N TYR A 89 -5.10 -4.25 32.68
CA TYR A 89 -5.48 -3.39 31.57
C TYR A 89 -4.51 -2.21 31.47
N GLU A 90 -3.95 -1.99 30.28
CA GLU A 90 -3.14 -0.81 30.00
C GLU A 90 -3.77 0.03 28.90
N GLN A 91 -3.62 1.35 28.97
CA GLN A 91 -3.97 2.23 27.86
C GLN A 91 -2.86 2.20 26.83
N LYS A 92 -3.21 1.81 25.61
CA LYS A 92 -2.29 1.80 24.47
C LYS A 92 -2.72 2.85 23.47
N ARG A 93 -1.79 3.72 23.12
CA ARG A 93 -1.97 4.70 22.06
C ARG A 93 -1.61 4.07 20.72
N ILE A 94 -2.59 3.92 19.83
CA ILE A 94 -2.45 3.29 18.53
C ILE A 94 -2.47 4.37 17.46
N LYS A 95 -1.46 4.36 16.59
CA LYS A 95 -1.34 5.28 15.46
C LYS A 95 -2.14 4.74 14.28
N HIS A 96 -2.97 5.57 13.68
CA HIS A 96 -3.78 5.24 12.51
C HIS A 96 -3.55 6.26 11.39
N ARG A 97 -3.55 5.79 10.15
CA ARG A 97 -3.63 6.68 8.98
C ARG A 97 -4.96 7.40 8.95
N LEU A 98 -4.92 8.68 8.66
CA LEU A 98 -6.12 9.50 8.54
C LEU A 98 -6.87 9.16 7.25
N VAL A 99 -6.15 9.02 6.14
CA VAL A 99 -6.72 8.66 4.84
C VAL A 99 -6.61 7.15 4.65
N ARG A 100 -7.77 6.52 4.47
CA ARG A 100 -7.91 5.07 4.27
C ARG A 100 -8.44 4.70 2.90
N LYS A 101 -8.82 5.67 2.09
CA LYS A 101 -9.32 5.48 0.73
C LYS A 101 -8.81 6.60 -0.15
N GLN A 102 -8.27 6.22 -1.29
CA GLN A 102 -7.85 7.17 -2.31
C GLN A 102 -8.46 6.80 -3.65
N TYR A 103 -9.11 7.74 -4.29
CA TYR A 103 -9.68 7.60 -5.62
C TYR A 103 -8.85 8.41 -6.60
N LEU A 104 -8.22 7.74 -7.56
CA LEU A 104 -7.42 8.38 -8.60
C LEU A 104 -8.21 8.42 -9.92
N ILE A 105 -8.75 9.57 -10.25
CA ILE A 105 -9.42 9.84 -11.52
C ILE A 105 -8.45 10.64 -12.39
N VAL A 106 -7.68 9.94 -13.21
CA VAL A 106 -6.60 10.53 -13.98
C VAL A 106 -6.67 10.07 -15.45
N ALA A 107 -6.09 10.84 -16.34
CA ALA A 107 -6.03 10.51 -17.75
C ALA A 107 -5.28 9.19 -18.00
N ARG A 108 -5.61 8.53 -19.12
CA ARG A 108 -4.84 7.38 -19.60
C ARG A 108 -3.38 7.78 -19.83
N GLY A 109 -2.44 6.94 -19.40
CA GLY A 109 -1.00 7.25 -19.52
C GLY A 109 -0.42 8.09 -18.37
N ALA A 110 -1.21 8.47 -17.37
CA ALA A 110 -0.73 9.19 -16.17
C ALA A 110 0.07 8.31 -15.18
N ALA A 111 0.57 7.18 -15.61
CA ALA A 111 1.38 6.24 -14.85
C ALA A 111 0.73 5.75 -13.53
N LYS A 112 -0.61 5.70 -13.46
CA LYS A 112 -1.38 5.21 -12.32
C LYS A 112 -0.89 3.86 -11.81
N SER A 113 -0.74 2.88 -12.71
CA SER A 113 -0.30 1.51 -12.35
C SER A 113 1.11 1.47 -11.75
N MET A 114 1.99 2.42 -12.13
CA MET A 114 3.30 2.56 -11.49
C MET A 114 3.16 3.08 -10.06
N TYR A 115 2.32 4.08 -9.84
CA TYR A 115 2.04 4.59 -8.51
C TYR A 115 1.43 3.51 -7.59
N ASP A 116 0.43 2.78 -8.07
CA ASP A 116 -0.18 1.65 -7.34
C ASP A 116 0.87 0.58 -7.02
N SER A 117 1.76 0.28 -7.97
CA SER A 117 2.87 -0.64 -7.76
C SER A 117 3.82 -0.18 -6.65
N CYS A 118 4.12 1.10 -6.55
CA CYS A 118 4.95 1.65 -5.47
C CYS A 118 4.31 1.42 -4.09
N ILE A 119 3.01 1.72 -3.97
CA ILE A 119 2.25 1.51 -2.73
C ILE A 119 2.26 0.02 -2.36
N GLN A 120 1.88 -0.86 -3.28
CA GLN A 120 1.81 -2.30 -3.05
C GLN A 120 3.15 -2.87 -2.60
N GLN A 121 4.25 -2.46 -3.22
CA GLN A 121 5.59 -2.93 -2.85
C GLN A 121 6.05 -2.41 -1.50
N TYR A 122 5.70 -1.18 -1.15
CA TYR A 122 6.00 -0.62 0.16
C TYR A 122 5.31 -1.42 1.27
N PHE A 123 4.01 -1.70 1.12
CA PHE A 123 3.27 -2.51 2.09
C PHE A 123 3.69 -3.98 2.10
N LEU A 124 4.16 -4.51 0.98
CA LEU A 124 4.66 -5.89 0.90
C LEU A 124 5.98 -6.06 1.62
N SER A 125 6.82 -5.01 1.67
CA SER A 125 8.23 -5.12 2.03
C SER A 125 8.64 -4.35 3.28
N VAL A 126 7.96 -3.25 3.60
CA VAL A 126 8.40 -2.28 4.63
C VAL A 126 7.35 -2.07 5.71
N ASP A 127 6.09 -1.87 5.34
CA ASP A 127 5.05 -1.41 6.26
C ASP A 127 4.41 -2.54 7.07
N GLY A 128 5.19 -3.10 7.96
CA GLY A 128 4.72 -4.06 8.95
C GLY A 128 4.84 -5.52 8.53
N TYR A 129 4.33 -6.39 9.40
CA TYR A 129 4.33 -7.85 9.22
C TYR A 129 2.92 -8.35 8.94
N THR A 130 2.85 -9.48 8.23
CA THR A 130 1.59 -10.19 7.96
C THR A 130 0.58 -9.34 7.19
N THR A 131 1.05 -8.53 6.25
CA THR A 131 0.18 -7.69 5.42
C THR A 131 -0.44 -8.52 4.30
N GLN A 132 -1.76 -8.62 4.30
CA GLN A 132 -2.51 -9.16 3.17
C GLN A 132 -2.96 -8.03 2.28
N GLN A 133 -2.74 -8.20 0.99
CA GLN A 133 -3.09 -7.22 -0.04
C GLN A 133 -3.82 -7.90 -1.18
N ILE A 134 -4.71 -7.18 -1.81
CA ILE A 134 -5.42 -7.62 -2.99
C ILE A 134 -5.31 -6.59 -4.11
N THR A 135 -5.11 -7.07 -5.32
CA THR A 135 -5.29 -6.31 -6.56
C THR A 135 -6.43 -6.93 -7.33
N THR A 136 -7.41 -6.11 -7.68
CA THR A 136 -8.57 -6.56 -8.43
C THR A 136 -8.87 -5.64 -9.61
N ALA A 137 -9.37 -6.23 -10.68
CA ALA A 137 -9.83 -5.54 -11.88
C ALA A 137 -10.99 -6.34 -12.49
N PRO A 138 -11.76 -5.79 -13.46
CA PRO A 138 -12.91 -6.46 -14.05
C PRO A 138 -12.61 -7.86 -14.57
N THR A 139 -11.42 -8.06 -15.13
CA THR A 139 -10.96 -9.37 -15.58
C THR A 139 -9.63 -9.76 -14.91
N MET A 140 -9.39 -11.07 -14.82
CA MET A 140 -8.14 -11.59 -14.28
C MET A 140 -6.92 -11.11 -15.09
N LYS A 141 -7.05 -10.99 -16.41
CA LYS A 141 -5.99 -10.48 -17.26
C LYS A 141 -5.62 -9.04 -16.94
N GLN A 142 -6.61 -8.17 -16.72
CA GLN A 142 -6.37 -6.79 -16.30
C GLN A 142 -5.71 -6.73 -14.92
N ALA A 143 -6.15 -7.54 -13.96
CA ALA A 143 -5.50 -7.64 -12.65
C ALA A 143 -4.03 -8.10 -12.76
N GLU A 144 -3.71 -9.00 -13.68
CA GLU A 144 -2.32 -9.39 -14.00
C GLU A 144 -1.51 -8.24 -14.58
N GLU A 145 -2.11 -7.40 -15.42
CA GLU A 145 -1.47 -6.21 -15.98
C GLU A 145 -1.11 -5.19 -14.90
N VAL A 146 -2.00 -4.99 -13.91
CA VAL A 146 -1.71 -4.12 -12.74
C VAL A 146 -0.56 -4.68 -11.89
N LEU A 147 -0.43 -5.99 -11.77
CA LEU A 147 0.66 -6.63 -11.02
C LEU A 147 1.98 -6.67 -11.80
N SER A 148 1.96 -6.51 -13.11
CA SER A 148 3.14 -6.58 -13.97
C SER A 148 4.26 -5.61 -13.57
N PRO A 149 4.00 -4.31 -13.26
CA PRO A 149 5.02 -3.39 -12.77
C PRO A 149 5.69 -3.88 -11.49
N VAL A 150 4.93 -4.48 -10.56
CA VAL A 150 5.46 -5.04 -9.31
C VAL A 150 6.43 -6.18 -9.61
N ARG A 151 6.04 -7.11 -10.48
CA ARG A 151 6.90 -8.24 -10.91
C ARG A 151 8.17 -7.77 -11.59
N THR A 152 8.04 -6.77 -12.46
CA THR A 152 9.18 -6.20 -13.19
C THR A 152 10.14 -5.50 -12.22
N ALA A 153 9.62 -4.72 -11.28
CA ALA A 153 10.43 -4.06 -10.28
C ALA A 153 11.20 -5.08 -9.42
N ILE A 154 10.54 -6.15 -8.99
CA ILE A 154 11.20 -7.24 -8.24
C ILE A 154 12.30 -7.90 -9.08
N ALA A 155 12.03 -8.23 -10.33
CA ALA A 155 12.99 -8.89 -11.22
C ALA A 155 14.22 -8.02 -11.57
N ARG A 156 14.05 -6.70 -11.55
CA ARG A 156 15.08 -5.71 -11.92
C ARG A 156 15.61 -4.92 -10.75
N ALA A 157 15.20 -5.26 -9.54
CA ALA A 157 15.57 -4.53 -8.34
C ALA A 157 17.09 -4.41 -8.16
N ARG A 158 17.56 -3.19 -7.91
CA ARG A 158 18.98 -2.86 -7.71
C ARG A 158 19.26 -2.38 -6.29
N GLY A 159 18.23 -1.98 -5.56
CA GLY A 159 18.34 -1.49 -4.21
C GLY A 159 18.76 -2.60 -3.23
N PRO A 160 19.40 -2.24 -2.10
CA PRO A 160 19.94 -3.21 -1.16
C PRO A 160 18.88 -4.11 -0.53
N LEU A 161 17.68 -3.59 -0.26
CA LEU A 161 16.57 -4.38 0.30
C LEU A 161 16.12 -5.45 -0.69
N TYR A 162 15.85 -5.08 -1.94
CA TYR A 162 15.40 -6.02 -2.96
C TYR A 162 16.48 -7.03 -3.33
N ARG A 163 17.74 -6.64 -3.39
CA ARG A 163 18.86 -7.59 -3.57
C ARG A 163 18.84 -8.63 -2.47
N PHE A 164 18.73 -8.20 -1.21
CA PHE A 164 18.65 -9.10 -0.08
C PHE A 164 17.44 -10.03 -0.16
N MET A 165 16.26 -9.54 -0.56
CA MET A 165 15.05 -10.34 -0.68
C MET A 165 15.09 -11.31 -1.86
N THR A 166 15.72 -10.95 -2.97
CA THR A 166 15.80 -11.78 -4.16
C THR A 166 16.98 -12.74 -4.16
N GLU A 167 18.01 -12.49 -3.36
CA GLU A 167 19.09 -13.45 -3.13
C GLU A 167 18.52 -14.76 -2.57
N GLY A 168 18.72 -15.86 -3.29
CA GLY A 168 18.17 -17.17 -2.97
C GLY A 168 16.83 -17.49 -3.64
N SER A 169 16.05 -16.50 -4.06
CA SER A 169 14.80 -16.74 -4.81
C SER A 169 15.03 -17.06 -6.27
N LEU A 170 16.04 -16.48 -6.88
CA LEU A 170 16.46 -16.76 -8.27
C LEU A 170 17.16 -18.12 -8.45
N GLN A 171 17.67 -18.71 -7.38
CA GLN A 171 18.39 -19.97 -7.44
C GLN A 171 17.48 -21.20 -7.41
N ASN A 172 16.23 -21.05 -7.01
CA ASN A 172 15.29 -22.18 -6.91
C ASN A 172 14.74 -22.67 -8.26
N THR A 173 15.01 -22.00 -9.36
CA THR A 173 14.67 -22.51 -10.70
C THR A 173 15.64 -23.58 -11.20
N THR A 174 16.79 -23.78 -10.54
CA THR A 174 17.83 -24.73 -10.96
C THR A 174 18.19 -25.80 -9.93
N GLY A 175 17.42 -25.95 -8.86
CA GLY A 175 17.48 -27.13 -7.98
C GLY A 175 18.71 -27.25 -7.06
N ALA A 176 19.52 -26.23 -6.89
CA ALA A 176 20.75 -26.33 -6.11
C ALA A 176 21.05 -25.09 -5.28
N ALA A 177 20.18 -24.73 -4.31
CA ALA A 177 20.58 -23.75 -3.31
C ALA A 177 19.92 -24.02 -1.95
N SER A 178 20.75 -24.15 -0.95
CA SER A 178 20.41 -24.27 0.47
C SER A 178 19.91 -22.96 1.10
N GLY A 179 19.40 -22.01 0.32
CA GLY A 179 18.86 -20.74 0.77
C GLY A 179 17.35 -20.79 0.95
N ARG A 180 16.86 -20.29 2.08
CA ARG A 180 15.43 -20.14 2.32
C ARG A 180 14.86 -19.12 1.34
N VAL A 181 13.83 -19.48 0.56
CA VAL A 181 13.14 -18.55 -0.33
C VAL A 181 12.57 -17.39 0.49
N LYS A 182 12.93 -16.16 0.13
CA LYS A 182 12.49 -14.95 0.84
C LYS A 182 11.33 -14.28 0.14
N LEU A 183 11.28 -14.37 -1.18
CA LEU A 183 10.23 -13.79 -2.01
C LEU A 183 9.85 -14.77 -3.12
N ALA A 184 8.56 -15.08 -3.23
CA ALA A 184 8.04 -15.93 -4.29
C ALA A 184 7.05 -15.15 -5.16
N SER A 185 7.23 -15.20 -6.47
CA SER A 185 6.28 -14.67 -7.45
C SER A 185 5.62 -15.82 -8.18
N THR A 186 4.30 -15.88 -8.10
CA THR A 186 3.46 -16.88 -8.78
C THR A 186 2.49 -16.20 -9.75
N LYS A 187 1.75 -16.99 -10.54
CA LYS A 187 0.70 -16.44 -11.41
C LYS A 187 -0.38 -15.70 -10.64
N LYS A 188 -0.64 -16.08 -9.37
CA LYS A 188 -1.73 -15.54 -8.56
C LYS A 188 -1.30 -14.40 -7.65
N GLY A 189 0.00 -14.15 -7.47
CA GLY A 189 0.44 -13.11 -6.57
C GLY A 189 1.93 -13.19 -6.22
N ILE A 190 2.29 -12.44 -5.20
CA ILE A 190 3.64 -12.32 -4.68
C ILE A 190 3.61 -12.52 -3.17
N GLU A 191 4.44 -13.40 -2.66
CA GLU A 191 4.55 -13.73 -1.25
C GLU A 191 5.94 -13.33 -0.72
N ASN A 192 5.95 -12.54 0.35
CA ASN A 192 7.18 -12.16 1.05
C ASN A 192 7.27 -12.92 2.38
N PHE A 193 8.13 -13.93 2.44
CA PHE A 193 8.31 -14.78 3.62
C PHE A 193 9.06 -14.10 4.77
N LEU A 194 9.77 -13.00 4.50
CA LEU A 194 10.45 -12.26 5.57
C LEU A 194 9.46 -11.46 6.42
N THR A 195 8.45 -10.90 5.78
CA THR A 195 7.40 -10.11 6.43
C THR A 195 6.12 -10.90 6.63
N ASN A 196 6.07 -12.15 6.13
CA ASN A 196 4.86 -12.98 6.08
C ASN A 196 3.69 -12.22 5.39
N SER A 197 4.00 -11.51 4.31
CA SER A 197 3.05 -10.67 3.59
C SER A 197 2.72 -11.26 2.23
N LEU A 198 1.50 -11.05 1.78
CA LEU A 198 0.97 -11.60 0.54
C LEU A 198 0.26 -10.50 -0.27
N LEU A 199 0.60 -10.40 -1.53
CA LEU A 199 -0.13 -9.63 -2.54
C LEU A 199 -0.76 -10.58 -3.55
N GLU A 200 -2.08 -10.69 -3.55
CA GLU A 200 -2.85 -11.53 -4.48
C GLU A 200 -3.55 -10.73 -5.56
N ILE A 201 -3.78 -11.37 -6.71
CA ILE A 201 -4.69 -10.85 -7.75
C ILE A 201 -5.96 -11.68 -7.79
N ARG A 202 -7.09 -10.99 -7.95
CA ARG A 202 -8.41 -11.62 -8.09
C ARG A 202 -9.28 -10.87 -9.09
N PRO A 203 -10.20 -11.55 -9.78
CA PRO A 203 -11.21 -10.86 -10.57
C PRO A 203 -12.16 -10.09 -9.64
N MET A 204 -12.69 -8.99 -10.14
CA MET A 204 -13.65 -8.13 -9.45
C MET A 204 -15.02 -8.81 -9.42
N SER A 205 -15.20 -9.68 -8.42
CA SER A 205 -16.43 -10.43 -8.17
C SER A 205 -16.70 -10.46 -6.68
N ILE A 206 -17.90 -10.14 -6.24
CA ILE A 206 -18.29 -10.08 -4.82
C ILE A 206 -17.92 -11.38 -4.11
N ASP A 207 -18.25 -12.53 -4.69
CA ASP A 207 -17.97 -13.86 -4.10
C ASP A 207 -16.48 -14.10 -3.85
N LYS A 208 -15.58 -13.45 -4.61
CA LYS A 208 -14.14 -13.62 -4.49
C LYS A 208 -13.50 -12.60 -3.55
N LEU A 209 -14.19 -11.51 -3.29
CA LEU A 209 -13.71 -10.38 -2.49
C LEU A 209 -14.26 -10.42 -1.06
N GLN A 210 -15.45 -10.99 -0.88
CA GLN A 210 -16.14 -11.04 0.41
C GLN A 210 -15.38 -11.88 1.46
N GLY A 211 -15.42 -11.42 2.71
CA GLY A 211 -14.86 -12.15 3.86
C GLY A 211 -13.33 -12.03 4.03
N ARG A 212 -12.64 -11.32 3.18
CA ARG A 212 -11.18 -11.08 3.28
C ARG A 212 -10.87 -10.00 4.31
N ARG A 213 -9.66 -10.07 4.86
CA ARG A 213 -9.13 -9.07 5.82
C ARG A 213 -7.88 -8.40 5.25
N ASP A 214 -8.04 -7.87 4.04
CA ASP A 214 -6.91 -7.23 3.38
C ASP A 214 -6.58 -5.89 4.04
N LYS A 215 -5.30 -5.64 4.28
CA LYS A 215 -4.81 -4.37 4.78
C LYS A 215 -4.74 -3.33 3.66
N VAL A 216 -4.46 -3.77 2.44
CA VAL A 216 -4.39 -2.93 1.25
C VAL A 216 -5.20 -3.55 0.13
N ALA A 217 -6.03 -2.75 -0.51
CA ALA A 217 -6.78 -3.16 -1.68
C ALA A 217 -6.62 -2.15 -2.81
N THR A 218 -6.15 -2.62 -3.97
CA THR A 218 -6.09 -1.84 -5.20
C THR A 218 -7.17 -2.31 -6.15
N VAL A 219 -8.05 -1.40 -6.55
CA VAL A 219 -9.17 -1.67 -7.45
C VAL A 219 -8.97 -0.85 -8.72
N ASP A 220 -8.58 -1.51 -9.81
CA ASP A 220 -8.39 -0.86 -11.11
C ASP A 220 -9.65 -0.95 -11.97
N GLU A 221 -9.94 0.11 -12.72
CA GLU A 221 -11.08 0.20 -13.64
C GLU A 221 -12.45 -0.13 -13.00
N TRP A 222 -12.63 0.23 -11.72
CA TRP A 222 -13.85 -0.10 -10.97
C TRP A 222 -15.14 0.42 -11.63
N LEU A 223 -15.08 1.49 -12.43
CA LEU A 223 -16.23 2.01 -13.22
C LEU A 223 -16.68 1.04 -14.32
N SER A 224 -15.85 0.07 -14.68
CA SER A 224 -16.20 -0.98 -15.64
C SER A 224 -16.92 -2.17 -14.99
N CYS A 225 -17.09 -2.14 -13.65
CA CYS A 225 -17.84 -3.14 -12.93
C CYS A 225 -19.35 -3.02 -13.23
N PRO A 226 -20.09 -4.15 -13.31
CA PRO A 226 -21.54 -4.11 -13.45
C PRO A 226 -22.18 -3.31 -12.31
N ILE A 227 -23.11 -2.42 -12.64
CA ILE A 227 -23.78 -1.49 -11.69
C ILE A 227 -24.42 -2.22 -10.49
N ARG A 228 -24.75 -3.51 -10.65
CA ARG A 228 -25.39 -4.30 -9.59
C ARG A 228 -24.42 -4.88 -8.57
N GLU A 229 -23.12 -4.76 -8.81
CA GLU A 229 -22.08 -5.27 -7.93
C GLU A 229 -21.36 -4.12 -7.22
N ASP A 230 -21.14 -4.28 -5.92
CA ASP A 230 -20.35 -3.35 -5.10
C ASP A 230 -19.07 -4.05 -4.60
N PRO A 231 -18.04 -4.14 -5.44
CA PRO A 231 -16.78 -4.77 -5.05
C PRO A 231 -16.04 -4.01 -3.95
N ILE A 232 -16.19 -2.67 -3.92
CA ILE A 232 -15.55 -1.84 -2.89
C ILE A 232 -16.19 -2.12 -1.54
N GLY A 233 -17.52 -2.10 -1.45
CA GLY A 233 -18.22 -2.45 -0.21
C GLY A 233 -17.92 -3.87 0.28
N ALA A 234 -17.76 -4.84 -0.62
CA ALA A 234 -17.37 -6.21 -0.27
C ALA A 234 -15.96 -6.27 0.37
N ILE A 235 -15.01 -5.51 -0.18
CA ILE A 235 -13.65 -5.39 0.38
C ILE A 235 -13.71 -4.69 1.75
N GLU A 236 -14.43 -3.59 1.86
CA GLU A 236 -14.52 -2.79 3.08
C GLU A 236 -15.13 -3.56 4.26
N GLN A 237 -16.16 -4.37 4.02
CA GLN A 237 -16.75 -5.21 5.06
C GLN A 237 -15.73 -6.18 5.67
N GLY A 238 -14.83 -6.72 4.87
CA GLY A 238 -13.75 -7.58 5.32
C GLY A 238 -12.62 -6.81 5.99
N SER A 239 -12.17 -5.76 5.34
CA SER A 239 -11.01 -4.94 5.74
C SER A 239 -11.28 -4.09 6.98
N SER A 240 -12.55 -3.77 7.30
CA SER A 240 -12.92 -3.04 8.53
C SER A 240 -12.43 -3.71 9.82
N LYS A 241 -12.14 -5.01 9.76
CA LYS A 241 -11.57 -5.79 10.87
C LYS A 241 -10.04 -5.79 10.89
N ALA A 242 -9.40 -5.31 9.83
CA ALA A 242 -7.96 -5.12 9.80
C ALA A 242 -7.61 -3.75 10.40
N HIS A 243 -6.58 -3.71 11.24
CA HIS A 243 -6.08 -2.43 11.73
C HIS A 243 -5.38 -1.68 10.61
N ASP A 244 -5.72 -0.41 10.46
CA ASP A 244 -5.03 0.53 9.58
C ASP A 244 -5.00 0.05 8.10
N TYR A 245 -6.16 -0.35 7.60
CA TYR A 245 -6.32 -0.75 6.20
C TYR A 245 -6.32 0.46 5.24
N LEU A 246 -5.91 0.22 4.02
CA LEU A 246 -5.90 1.14 2.88
C LEU A 246 -6.54 0.49 1.65
#